data_2d873ece155adf409cdd18c879628623
#
_entry.id   2d873ece155adf409cdd18c879628623
#
_cell.length_a   1.000
_cell.length_b   1.000
_cell.length_c   1.000
_cell.angle_alpha   90.00
_cell.angle_beta   90.00
_cell.angle_gamma   90.00
#
_symmetry.space_group_name_H-M   'P 1'
#
loop_
_entity.id
_entity.type
_entity.pdbx_description
1 polymer ?
#
loop_
_entity_poly.entity_id
_entity_poly.type
_entity_poly.pdbx_seq_one_letter_code
_entity_poly.pdbx_strand_id
1 'polypeptide(L)'
;MCIRDREKRLDESEVDALIRGGVTPVERVGGSCWVIRGVTTRTKTGQASDRTWRDLTTILVVDDVIPGVREALRARFPRAKNTAQTRGAVQSLVVEVLERKLAAEVITGYDAVEVTALADEPGICLVTFGFTVTHGMDQIWLSAEVTV
;
A
#
# COMPACT_ATOMS: atom_id res chain seq x y z
N MET A 1 2.26 19.53 4.64
CA MET A 1 2.45 21.02 4.68
C MET A 1 1.78 21.56 3.43
N CYS A 2 0.56 22.13 3.55
CA CYS A 2 -0.11 22.78 2.43
C CYS A 2 0.60 24.10 2.15
N ILE A 3 1.21 24.23 0.97
CA ILE A 3 1.74 25.51 0.49
C ILE A 3 0.55 26.33 0.00
N ARG A 4 -0.09 27.05 0.93
CA ARG A 4 -1.33 27.79 0.69
C ARG A 4 -1.10 29.18 0.06
N ASP A 5 0.15 29.60 -0.18
CA ASP A 5 0.43 31.02 -0.43
C ASP A 5 1.46 31.28 -1.52
N ARG A 6 1.25 30.65 -2.70
CA ARG A 6 1.98 31.07 -3.89
C ARG A 6 0.99 31.33 -5.03
N GLU A 7 0.87 32.59 -5.42
CA GLU A 7 0.20 33.04 -6.63
C GLU A 7 0.85 32.48 -7.91
N LYS A 8 2.05 31.90 -7.82
CA LYS A 8 2.78 31.29 -8.95
C LYS A 8 2.33 29.84 -9.15
N ARG A 9 1.73 29.57 -10.30
CA ARG A 9 1.53 28.19 -10.77
C ARG A 9 2.90 27.59 -11.06
N LEU A 10 3.13 26.39 -10.54
CA LEU A 10 4.31 25.60 -10.85
C LEU A 10 4.20 25.11 -12.29
N ASP A 11 5.30 25.15 -13.03
CA ASP A 11 5.37 24.49 -14.33
C ASP A 11 5.58 22.96 -14.16
N GLU A 12 5.42 22.23 -15.26
CA GLU A 12 5.53 20.77 -15.25
C GLU A 12 6.92 20.28 -14.77
N SER A 13 7.98 21.02 -15.11
CA SER A 13 9.34 20.68 -14.70
C SER A 13 9.60 20.93 -13.21
N GLU A 14 9.00 21.98 -12.65
CA GLU A 14 9.03 22.28 -11.22
C GLU A 14 8.26 21.21 -10.41
N VAL A 15 7.09 20.78 -10.91
CA VAL A 15 6.30 19.69 -10.34
C VAL A 15 7.09 18.38 -10.34
N ASP A 16 7.71 18.02 -11.45
CA ASP A 16 8.55 16.82 -11.55
C ASP A 16 9.74 16.87 -10.59
N ALA A 17 10.38 18.01 -10.42
CA ALA A 17 11.48 18.19 -9.48
C ALA A 17 11.02 17.97 -8.03
N LEU A 18 9.85 18.47 -7.66
CA LEU A 18 9.24 18.26 -6.35
C LEU A 18 8.93 16.78 -6.11
N ILE A 19 8.32 16.10 -7.07
CA ILE A 19 8.00 14.67 -6.99
C ILE A 19 9.29 13.84 -6.84
N ARG A 20 10.35 14.15 -7.59
CA ARG A 20 11.66 13.48 -7.45
C ARG A 20 12.29 13.74 -6.10
N GLY A 21 12.06 14.91 -5.52
CA GLY A 21 12.50 15.28 -4.16
C GLY A 21 11.66 14.67 -3.03
N GLY A 22 10.60 13.89 -3.34
CA GLY A 22 9.74 13.28 -2.33
C GLY A 22 8.72 14.25 -1.72
N VAL A 23 8.36 15.28 -2.47
CA VAL A 23 7.31 16.24 -2.08
C VAL A 23 6.03 15.93 -2.84
N THR A 24 4.92 15.80 -2.15
CA THR A 24 3.59 15.60 -2.74
C THR A 24 3.01 16.95 -3.14
N PRO A 25 2.97 17.30 -4.44
CA PRO A 25 2.40 18.55 -4.91
C PRO A 25 0.87 18.48 -4.94
N VAL A 26 0.24 19.62 -4.65
CA VAL A 26 -1.22 19.79 -4.69
C VAL A 26 -1.55 20.92 -5.65
N GLU A 27 -2.46 20.67 -6.56
CA GLU A 27 -2.95 21.63 -7.55
C GLU A 27 -4.39 22.03 -7.26
N ARG A 28 -4.75 23.26 -7.60
CA ARG A 28 -6.13 23.76 -7.52
C ARG A 28 -6.73 23.77 -8.92
N VAL A 29 -7.74 22.90 -9.15
CA VAL A 29 -8.48 22.83 -10.40
C VAL A 29 -9.97 23.05 -10.12
N GLY A 30 -10.58 24.02 -10.80
CA GLY A 30 -12.03 24.26 -10.69
C GLY A 30 -12.53 24.57 -9.28
N GLY A 31 -11.67 25.16 -8.41
CA GLY A 31 -12.02 25.47 -7.02
C GLY A 31 -11.75 24.37 -6.01
N SER A 32 -11.44 23.16 -6.43
CA SER A 32 -11.05 22.02 -5.59
C SER A 32 -9.53 21.82 -5.60
N CYS A 33 -8.99 21.31 -4.48
CA CYS A 33 -7.56 20.94 -4.37
C CYS A 33 -7.38 19.47 -4.66
N TRP A 34 -6.47 19.16 -5.58
CA TRP A 34 -6.14 17.79 -6.00
C TRP A 34 -4.68 17.49 -5.74
N VAL A 35 -4.41 16.28 -5.30
CA VAL A 35 -3.04 15.76 -5.21
C VAL A 35 -2.62 15.32 -6.61
N ILE A 36 -1.53 15.90 -7.13
CA ILE A 36 -1.00 15.54 -8.46
C ILE A 36 -0.42 14.13 -8.41
N ARG A 37 0.43 13.88 -7.41
CA ARG A 37 1.01 12.56 -7.15
C ARG A 37 1.39 12.43 -5.68
N GLY A 38 0.90 11.37 -5.03
CA GLY A 38 1.26 11.03 -3.67
C GLY A 38 2.62 10.35 -3.60
N VAL A 39 3.62 11.00 -3.03
CA VAL A 39 4.96 10.45 -2.85
C VAL A 39 5.44 10.63 -1.41
N THR A 40 6.33 9.75 -0.99
CA THR A 40 6.99 9.82 0.32
C THR A 40 8.38 10.44 0.19
N THR A 41 8.95 10.86 1.30
CA THR A 41 10.33 11.35 1.36
C THR A 41 11.38 10.25 1.14
N ARG A 42 10.96 8.97 1.16
CA ARG A 42 11.84 7.83 0.91
C ARG A 42 12.04 7.61 -0.59
N THR A 43 12.88 8.43 -1.19
CA THR A 43 13.17 8.37 -2.63
C THR A 43 14.30 7.41 -2.99
N LYS A 44 15.11 6.99 -1.99
CA LYS A 44 16.28 6.12 -2.18
C LYS A 44 16.43 5.12 -1.04
N THR A 45 16.91 3.93 -1.37
CA THR A 45 17.44 2.95 -0.41
C THR A 45 18.92 2.72 -0.75
N GLY A 46 19.81 3.23 0.09
CA GLY A 46 21.24 3.31 -0.22
C GLY A 46 21.51 4.21 -1.44
N GLN A 47 22.12 3.66 -2.48
CA GLN A 47 22.40 4.36 -3.73
C GLN A 47 21.33 4.16 -4.82
N ALA A 48 20.41 3.21 -4.61
CA ALA A 48 19.36 2.88 -5.58
C ALA A 48 18.09 3.70 -5.35
N SER A 49 17.37 4.02 -6.43
CA SER A 49 16.03 4.61 -6.35
C SER A 49 15.06 3.60 -5.74
N ASP A 50 14.34 3.99 -4.69
CA ASP A 50 13.31 3.17 -4.06
C ASP A 50 11.98 3.43 -4.77
N ARG A 51 11.51 2.44 -5.54
CA ARG A 51 10.22 2.52 -6.22
C ARG A 51 9.07 1.99 -5.35
N THR A 52 9.37 1.08 -4.44
CA THR A 52 8.36 0.40 -3.62
C THR A 52 7.78 1.32 -2.55
N TRP A 53 8.67 1.98 -1.77
CA TRP A 53 8.25 2.81 -0.64
C TRP A 53 8.14 4.29 -0.98
N ARG A 54 8.43 4.66 -2.22
CA ARG A 54 8.30 6.02 -2.73
C ARG A 54 6.84 6.42 -2.88
N ASP A 55 6.01 5.53 -3.40
CA ASP A 55 4.59 5.82 -3.65
C ASP A 55 3.79 5.77 -2.35
N LEU A 56 3.05 6.85 -2.06
CA LEU A 56 2.22 6.96 -0.86
C LEU A 56 1.15 5.86 -0.81
N THR A 57 0.62 5.46 -1.96
CA THR A 57 -0.37 4.38 -2.08
C THR A 57 0.14 3.07 -1.49
N THR A 58 1.42 2.73 -1.71
CA THR A 58 2.02 1.53 -1.11
C THR A 58 1.95 1.56 0.41
N ILE A 59 2.29 2.70 1.03
CA ILE A 59 2.23 2.85 2.49
C ILE A 59 0.80 2.70 2.99
N LEU A 60 -0.17 3.38 2.34
CA LEU A 60 -1.58 3.32 2.75
C LEU A 60 -2.15 1.90 2.65
N VAL A 61 -1.79 1.16 1.59
CA VAL A 61 -2.22 -0.25 1.45
C VAL A 61 -1.59 -1.14 2.52
N VAL A 62 -0.31 -0.98 2.81
CA VAL A 62 0.37 -1.73 3.89
C VAL A 62 -0.27 -1.43 5.24
N ASP A 63 -0.56 -0.14 5.52
CA ASP A 63 -1.20 0.31 6.76
C ASP A 63 -2.68 -0.13 6.87
N ASP A 64 -3.32 -0.50 5.77
CA ASP A 64 -4.67 -1.07 5.77
C ASP A 64 -4.65 -2.61 5.89
N VAL A 65 -3.78 -3.28 5.15
CA VAL A 65 -3.74 -4.76 5.10
C VAL A 65 -3.19 -5.36 6.39
N ILE A 66 -2.01 -4.91 6.85
CA ILE A 66 -1.32 -5.53 8.01
C ILE A 66 -2.12 -5.33 9.32
N PRO A 67 -2.58 -4.12 9.68
CA PRO A 67 -3.43 -3.96 10.86
C PRO A 67 -4.76 -4.71 10.71
N GLY A 68 -5.38 -4.73 9.53
CA GLY A 68 -6.62 -5.45 9.28
C GLY A 68 -6.50 -6.95 9.57
N VAL A 69 -5.42 -7.60 9.11
CA VAL A 69 -5.12 -9.01 9.44
C VAL A 69 -4.89 -9.17 10.94
N ARG A 70 -4.10 -8.27 11.55
CA ARG A 70 -3.78 -8.32 12.99
C ARG A 70 -5.02 -8.18 13.86
N GLU A 71 -5.92 -7.28 13.53
CA GLU A 71 -7.18 -7.07 14.25
C GLU A 71 -8.11 -8.28 14.13
N ALA A 72 -8.25 -8.84 12.94
CA ALA A 72 -9.05 -10.04 12.70
C ALA A 72 -8.52 -11.24 13.54
N LEU A 73 -7.21 -11.44 13.56
CA LEU A 73 -6.57 -12.49 14.36
C LEU A 73 -6.78 -12.28 15.86
N ARG A 74 -6.61 -11.05 16.35
CA ARG A 74 -6.81 -10.71 17.76
C ARG A 74 -8.27 -10.90 18.21
N ALA A 75 -9.22 -10.54 17.36
CA ALA A 75 -10.63 -10.68 17.64
C ALA A 75 -11.07 -12.16 17.73
N ARG A 76 -10.52 -13.02 16.85
CA ARG A 76 -10.97 -14.40 16.74
C ARG A 76 -10.22 -15.40 17.61
N PHE A 77 -8.93 -15.14 17.90
CA PHE A 77 -8.06 -16.09 18.62
C PHE A 77 -7.49 -15.53 19.95
N PRO A 78 -8.30 -14.93 20.84
CA PRO A 78 -7.80 -14.50 22.13
C PRO A 78 -7.43 -15.75 22.97
N ARG A 79 -6.15 -15.87 23.33
CA ARG A 79 -5.64 -16.98 24.17
C ARG A 79 -5.87 -18.38 23.57
N ALA A 80 -5.89 -18.51 22.26
CA ALA A 80 -6.04 -19.81 21.60
C ALA A 80 -4.80 -20.70 21.85
N LYS A 81 -5.02 -22.01 21.91
CA LYS A 81 -3.92 -22.98 22.01
C LYS A 81 -3.23 -23.15 20.67
N ASN A 82 -1.90 -23.24 20.66
CA ASN A 82 -1.11 -23.44 19.44
C ASN A 82 -1.15 -24.91 18.98
N THR A 83 -2.24 -25.34 18.37
CA THR A 83 -2.42 -26.66 17.79
C THR A 83 -2.43 -26.59 16.27
N ALA A 84 -2.21 -27.73 15.58
CA ALA A 84 -2.28 -27.80 14.13
C ALA A 84 -3.67 -27.34 13.60
N GLN A 85 -4.74 -27.72 14.30
CA GLN A 85 -6.09 -27.27 13.95
C GLN A 85 -6.28 -25.76 14.08
N THR A 86 -5.77 -25.16 15.17
CA THR A 86 -5.84 -23.71 15.37
C THR A 86 -5.02 -22.97 14.31
N ARG A 87 -3.84 -23.48 13.97
CA ARG A 87 -3.03 -22.88 12.88
C ARG A 87 -3.72 -22.93 11.54
N GLY A 88 -4.42 -24.04 11.21
CA GLY A 88 -5.25 -24.09 10.00
C GLY A 88 -6.40 -23.09 10.02
N ALA A 89 -7.05 -22.88 11.18
CA ALA A 89 -8.08 -21.86 11.33
C ALA A 89 -7.51 -20.42 11.21
N VAL A 90 -6.32 -20.17 11.72
CA VAL A 90 -5.58 -18.89 11.55
C VAL A 90 -5.29 -18.65 10.08
N GLN A 91 -4.77 -19.66 9.38
CA GLN A 91 -4.50 -19.58 7.93
C GLN A 91 -5.76 -19.22 7.14
N SER A 92 -6.86 -19.92 7.40
CA SER A 92 -8.13 -19.66 6.72
C SER A 92 -8.66 -18.24 6.95
N LEU A 93 -8.51 -17.70 8.18
CA LEU A 93 -8.93 -16.34 8.49
C LEU A 93 -8.06 -15.30 7.77
N VAL A 94 -6.74 -15.51 7.69
CA VAL A 94 -5.85 -14.60 6.96
C VAL A 94 -6.20 -14.59 5.48
N VAL A 95 -6.40 -15.76 4.88
CA VAL A 95 -6.85 -15.89 3.48
C VAL A 95 -8.17 -15.14 3.28
N GLU A 96 -9.16 -15.30 4.16
CA GLU A 96 -10.45 -14.61 4.08
C GLU A 96 -10.28 -13.07 4.10
N VAL A 97 -9.35 -12.55 4.93
CA VAL A 97 -9.08 -11.10 4.97
C VAL A 97 -8.43 -10.64 3.68
N LEU A 98 -7.45 -11.40 3.17
CA LEU A 98 -6.74 -11.07 1.92
C LEU A 98 -7.68 -11.13 0.71
N GLU A 99 -8.58 -12.13 0.63
CA GLU A 99 -9.61 -12.23 -0.42
C GLU A 99 -10.55 -11.02 -0.40
N ARG A 100 -10.93 -10.53 0.77
CA ARG A 100 -11.75 -9.29 0.86
C ARG A 100 -10.98 -8.08 0.35
N LYS A 101 -9.67 -7.98 0.60
CA LYS A 101 -8.83 -6.89 0.09
C LYS A 101 -8.61 -7.00 -1.42
N LEU A 102 -8.50 -8.22 -1.94
CA LEU A 102 -8.44 -8.50 -3.37
C LEU A 102 -9.75 -8.11 -4.07
N ALA A 103 -10.89 -8.51 -3.52
CA ALA A 103 -12.21 -8.14 -4.05
C ALA A 103 -12.50 -6.63 -4.00
N ALA A 104 -11.88 -5.92 -3.06
CA ALA A 104 -11.93 -4.46 -2.96
C ALA A 104 -10.87 -3.75 -3.82
N GLU A 105 -10.10 -4.49 -4.63
CA GLU A 105 -9.03 -3.98 -5.50
C GLU A 105 -7.92 -3.22 -4.74
N VAL A 106 -7.79 -3.42 -3.44
CA VAL A 106 -6.73 -2.83 -2.61
C VAL A 106 -5.39 -3.50 -2.91
N ILE A 107 -5.42 -4.82 -3.15
CA ILE A 107 -4.28 -5.62 -3.59
C ILE A 107 -4.62 -6.31 -4.91
N THR A 108 -3.62 -6.61 -5.72
CA THR A 108 -3.79 -7.32 -7.01
C THR A 108 -3.59 -8.82 -6.89
N GLY A 109 -2.99 -9.29 -5.81
CA GLY A 109 -2.75 -10.70 -5.53
C GLY A 109 -2.04 -10.88 -4.20
N TYR A 110 -1.97 -12.12 -3.74
CA TYR A 110 -1.21 -12.49 -2.55
C TYR A 110 -0.58 -13.87 -2.74
N ASP A 111 0.53 -14.12 -2.01
CA ASP A 111 1.23 -15.40 -2.01
C ASP A 111 0.60 -16.38 -1.02
N ALA A 112 1.10 -17.64 -1.05
CA ALA A 112 0.67 -18.67 -0.11
C ALA A 112 0.84 -18.20 1.34
N VAL A 113 -0.22 -18.31 2.13
CA VAL A 113 -0.19 -18.01 3.56
C VAL A 113 0.35 -19.22 4.30
N GLU A 114 1.47 -19.04 4.99
CA GLU A 114 2.09 -20.07 5.82
C GLU A 114 1.90 -19.76 7.30
N VAL A 115 1.52 -20.79 8.07
CA VAL A 115 1.30 -20.67 9.51
C VAL A 115 2.05 -21.80 10.20
N THR A 116 3.13 -21.45 10.89
CA THR A 116 4.03 -22.40 11.56
C THR A 116 4.14 -22.12 13.05
N ALA A 117 4.46 -23.15 13.83
CA ALA A 117 4.89 -22.96 15.22
C ALA A 117 6.39 -22.66 15.25
N LEU A 118 6.81 -21.74 16.09
CA LEU A 118 8.24 -21.50 16.30
C LEU A 118 8.84 -22.65 17.10
N ALA A 119 9.95 -23.22 16.63
CA ALA A 119 10.53 -24.43 17.25
C ALA A 119 11.02 -24.18 18.67
N ASP A 120 11.65 -23.03 18.91
CA ASP A 120 12.23 -22.66 20.19
C ASP A 120 11.19 -22.13 21.20
N GLU A 121 10.04 -21.65 20.71
CA GLU A 121 8.97 -21.08 21.53
C GLU A 121 7.61 -21.62 21.10
N PRO A 122 7.15 -22.76 21.67
CA PRO A 122 5.90 -23.41 21.26
C PRO A 122 4.63 -22.55 21.44
N GLY A 123 4.72 -21.50 22.24
CA GLY A 123 3.63 -20.52 22.44
C GLY A 123 3.48 -19.52 21.31
N ILE A 124 4.46 -19.41 20.40
CA ILE A 124 4.46 -18.46 19.30
C ILE A 124 4.00 -19.14 18.00
N CYS A 125 3.02 -18.52 17.35
CA CYS A 125 2.56 -18.87 16.01
C CYS A 125 3.09 -17.82 15.03
N LEU A 126 3.90 -18.23 14.06
CA LEU A 126 4.41 -17.37 13.00
C LEU A 126 3.48 -17.45 11.79
N VAL A 127 3.00 -16.30 11.34
CA VAL A 127 2.18 -16.16 10.12
C VAL A 127 2.99 -15.40 9.10
N THR A 128 3.23 -16.02 7.95
CA THR A 128 3.99 -15.43 6.84
C THR A 128 3.09 -15.35 5.61
N PHE A 129 3.01 -14.19 4.99
CA PHE A 129 2.30 -13.97 3.73
C PHE A 129 2.91 -12.80 2.98
N GLY A 130 2.78 -12.81 1.65
CA GLY A 130 3.11 -11.71 0.77
C GLY A 130 1.88 -11.21 0.04
N PHE A 131 1.89 -9.96 -0.41
CA PHE A 131 0.84 -9.42 -1.27
C PHE A 131 1.40 -8.37 -2.22
N THR A 132 0.71 -8.20 -3.35
CA THR A 132 1.05 -7.21 -4.37
C THR A 132 0.08 -6.04 -4.30
N VAL A 133 0.62 -4.84 -4.16
CA VAL A 133 -0.15 -3.60 -4.05
C VAL A 133 -0.75 -3.21 -5.40
N THR A 134 -2.01 -2.76 -5.41
CA THR A 134 -2.62 -2.13 -6.57
C THR A 134 -2.01 -0.74 -6.77
N HIS A 135 -1.52 -0.46 -7.97
CA HIS A 135 -1.03 0.86 -8.33
C HIS A 135 -2.18 1.75 -8.81
N GLY A 136 -2.18 2.99 -8.36
CA GLY A 136 -3.09 4.01 -8.87
C GLY A 136 -2.75 4.38 -10.34
N MET A 137 -3.72 4.97 -11.03
CA MET A 137 -3.52 5.53 -12.37
C MET A 137 -2.93 6.95 -12.22
N ASP A 138 -1.62 7.08 -12.32
CA ASP A 138 -0.90 8.36 -12.13
C ASP A 138 -1.07 9.31 -13.33
N GLN A 139 -1.16 8.76 -14.56
CA GLN A 139 -1.25 9.55 -15.79
C GLN A 139 -2.10 8.83 -16.82
N ILE A 140 -2.90 9.60 -17.58
CA ILE A 140 -3.68 9.13 -18.72
C ILE A 140 -3.12 9.81 -19.96
N TRP A 141 -2.58 9.02 -20.87
CA TRP A 141 -2.09 9.52 -22.16
C TRP A 141 -3.15 9.25 -23.23
N LEU A 142 -3.65 10.33 -23.85
CA LEU A 142 -4.60 10.24 -24.95
C LEU A 142 -3.87 10.38 -26.28
N SER A 143 -4.03 9.39 -27.15
CA SER A 143 -3.61 9.48 -28.55
C SER A 143 -4.85 9.38 -29.43
N ALA A 144 -5.10 10.39 -30.28
CA ALA A 144 -6.21 10.40 -31.22
C ALA A 144 -5.66 10.58 -32.64
N GLU A 145 -6.09 9.71 -33.57
CA GLU A 145 -5.79 9.82 -35.00
C GLU A 145 -7.05 10.29 -35.69
N VAL A 146 -6.96 11.40 -36.45
CA VAL A 146 -8.06 11.96 -37.24
C VAL A 146 -7.80 11.71 -38.72
N THR A 147 -8.59 10.87 -39.32
CA THR A 147 -8.64 10.66 -40.79
C THR A 147 -9.72 11.55 -41.38
N VAL A 148 -9.37 12.29 -42.46
CA VAL A 148 -10.28 13.17 -43.24
C VAL A 148 -10.62 12.49 -44.56
#